data_3b1cb30339df4b8d67c189e7e1e79218
#
_entry.id   3b1cb30339df4b8d67c189e7e1e79218
#
_cell.length_a   1.000
_cell.length_b   1.000
_cell.length_c   1.000
_cell.angle_alpha   90.00
_cell.angle_beta   90.00
_cell.angle_gamma   90.00
#
_symmetry.space_group_name_H-M   'P 1'
#
loop_
_entity.id
_entity.type
_entity.pdbx_description
1 polymer ?
#
loop_
_entity_poly.entity_id
_entity_poly.type
_entity_poly.pdbx_seq_one_letter_code
_entity_poly.pdbx_strand_id
1 'polypeptide(L)'
;MIPECGTLKFSLPQRSLVFKAQKEAEERTTGYYCIPPFRWEKLHYDLLTREDHGWESIPDPMLARVRLLQGTGTKKSFDFYRIELNDPSILTAATRENLLETPDLYSFLVYILTHEMVHLVRLSTILDKHPNPLAGCDTEEEIRVQDVAHRILSDYTHLLPVLNKFCTPGHDTTQTPLRSAAS
;
A
#
# COMPACT_ATOMS: atom_id res chain seq x y z
N MET A 1 -28.67 -3.93 9.81
CA MET A 1 -27.94 -2.86 10.55
C MET A 1 -26.54 -2.84 9.96
N ILE A 2 -26.24 -1.83 9.16
CA ILE A 2 -24.92 -1.66 8.55
C ILE A 2 -24.06 -1.07 9.67
N PRO A 3 -22.93 -1.70 10.09
CA PRO A 3 -22.06 -1.12 11.10
C PRO A 3 -21.54 0.23 10.56
N GLU A 4 -21.54 1.22 11.43
CA GLU A 4 -20.96 2.52 11.11
C GLU A 4 -19.51 2.33 10.61
N CYS A 5 -19.20 2.84 9.43
CA CYS A 5 -17.91 2.66 8.75
C CYS A 5 -16.69 3.02 9.64
N GLY A 6 -16.92 3.83 10.68
CA GLY A 6 -15.90 4.27 11.62
C GLY A 6 -15.42 3.25 12.67
N THR A 7 -16.05 2.09 12.80
CA THR A 7 -15.75 1.10 13.86
C THR A 7 -15.04 -0.17 13.37
N LEU A 8 -14.96 -0.37 12.05
CA LEU A 8 -14.31 -1.54 11.50
C LEU A 8 -12.79 -1.44 11.67
N LYS A 9 -12.20 -2.51 12.18
CA LYS A 9 -10.74 -2.68 12.33
C LYS A 9 -10.35 -4.12 12.09
N PHE A 10 -9.11 -4.37 11.75
CA PHE A 10 -8.60 -5.72 11.59
C PHE A 10 -8.67 -6.49 12.91
N SER A 11 -9.24 -7.69 12.86
CA SER A 11 -9.14 -8.66 13.95
C SER A 11 -7.70 -9.17 14.11
N LEU A 12 -7.36 -9.79 15.23
CA LEU A 12 -6.02 -10.35 15.45
C LEU A 12 -5.58 -11.32 14.33
N PRO A 13 -6.41 -12.26 13.83
CA PRO A 13 -6.05 -13.09 12.69
C PRO A 13 -5.77 -12.26 11.41
N GLN A 14 -6.59 -11.24 11.14
CA GLN A 14 -6.40 -10.37 9.97
C GLN A 14 -5.14 -9.53 10.08
N ARG A 15 -4.78 -9.03 11.25
CA ARG A 15 -3.49 -8.35 11.48
C ARG A 15 -2.30 -9.28 11.20
N SER A 16 -2.40 -10.55 11.57
CA SER A 16 -1.38 -11.55 11.20
C SER A 16 -1.25 -11.71 9.69
N LEU A 17 -2.37 -11.62 8.94
CA LEU A 17 -2.33 -11.61 7.47
C LEU A 17 -1.66 -10.35 6.93
N VAL A 18 -1.91 -9.17 7.53
CA VAL A 18 -1.25 -7.92 7.14
C VAL A 18 0.27 -8.05 7.22
N PHE A 19 0.81 -8.57 8.33
CA PHE A 19 2.28 -8.75 8.45
C PHE A 19 2.86 -9.77 7.47
N LYS A 20 2.13 -10.85 7.18
CA LYS A 20 2.56 -11.82 6.15
C LYS A 20 2.54 -11.19 4.76
N ALA A 21 1.49 -10.45 4.44
CA ALA A 21 1.35 -9.75 3.17
C ALA A 21 2.40 -8.66 2.99
N GLN A 22 2.77 -7.95 4.07
CA GLN A 22 3.87 -6.99 4.06
C GLN A 22 5.18 -7.66 3.62
N LYS A 23 5.54 -8.76 4.25
CA LYS A 23 6.77 -9.48 3.92
C LYS A 23 6.79 -9.93 2.46
N GLU A 24 5.69 -10.49 1.98
CA GLU A 24 5.58 -10.90 0.58
C GLU A 24 5.66 -9.72 -0.38
N ALA A 25 5.00 -8.60 -0.09
CA ALA A 25 5.07 -7.39 -0.89
C ALA A 25 6.50 -6.80 -0.93
N GLU A 26 7.23 -6.83 0.20
CA GLU A 26 8.64 -6.45 0.26
C GLU A 26 9.51 -7.30 -0.66
N GLU A 27 9.42 -8.63 -0.52
CA GLU A 27 10.22 -9.58 -1.31
C GLU A 27 9.98 -9.38 -2.82
N ARG A 28 8.73 -9.19 -3.22
CA ARG A 28 8.36 -9.00 -4.63
C ARG A 28 8.82 -7.65 -5.17
N THR A 29 8.61 -6.58 -4.41
CA THR A 29 9.01 -5.24 -4.81
C THR A 29 10.52 -5.11 -4.90
N THR A 30 11.25 -5.60 -3.90
CA THR A 30 12.73 -5.59 -3.92
C THR A 30 13.29 -6.43 -5.05
N GLY A 31 12.68 -7.59 -5.33
CA GLY A 31 13.06 -8.45 -6.46
C GLY A 31 12.86 -7.76 -7.80
N TYR A 32 11.70 -7.14 -8.02
CA TYR A 32 11.39 -6.42 -9.27
C TYR A 32 12.37 -5.28 -9.55
N TYR A 33 12.68 -4.47 -8.53
CA TYR A 33 13.61 -3.36 -8.65
C TYR A 33 15.09 -3.75 -8.49
N CYS A 34 15.39 -5.03 -8.28
CA CYS A 34 16.72 -5.53 -8.01
C CYS A 34 17.42 -4.80 -6.85
N ILE A 35 16.66 -4.46 -5.80
CA ILE A 35 17.17 -3.74 -4.63
C ILE A 35 17.87 -4.75 -3.71
N PRO A 36 19.19 -4.62 -3.48
CA PRO A 36 19.88 -5.53 -2.58
C PRO A 36 19.46 -5.31 -1.11
N PRO A 37 19.47 -6.37 -0.26
CA PRO A 37 19.00 -6.29 1.11
C PRO A 37 19.61 -5.14 1.92
N PHE A 38 20.92 -4.91 1.80
CA PHE A 38 21.60 -3.83 2.54
C PHE A 38 21.13 -2.41 2.16
N ARG A 39 20.53 -2.22 0.97
CA ARG A 39 19.90 -0.96 0.57
C ARG A 39 18.51 -0.86 1.15
N TRP A 40 17.74 -1.95 1.10
CA TRP A 40 16.39 -1.99 1.66
C TRP A 40 16.39 -1.73 3.17
N GLU A 41 17.35 -2.30 3.90
CA GLU A 41 17.52 -2.08 5.34
C GLU A 41 17.79 -0.61 5.72
N LYS A 42 18.28 0.21 4.80
CA LYS A 42 18.47 1.65 5.00
C LYS A 42 17.20 2.46 4.80
N LEU A 43 16.20 1.88 4.19
CA LEU A 43 14.90 2.48 4.03
C LEU A 43 14.10 2.28 5.31
N HIS A 44 14.01 3.33 6.11
CA HIS A 44 13.28 3.27 7.36
C HIS A 44 11.80 3.57 7.12
N TYR A 45 10.95 2.58 7.37
CA TYR A 45 9.50 2.78 7.33
C TYR A 45 8.80 1.94 8.39
N ASP A 46 7.62 2.37 8.82
CA ASP A 46 6.69 1.60 9.63
C ASP A 46 5.38 1.34 8.86
N LEU A 47 4.68 0.30 9.28
CA LEU A 47 3.35 -0.05 8.80
C LEU A 47 2.37 0.07 9.94
N LEU A 48 1.36 0.95 9.81
CA LEU A 48 0.33 1.17 10.80
C LEU A 48 -1.03 0.70 10.30
N THR A 49 -1.78 0.12 11.23
CA THR A 49 -3.21 -0.15 11.11
C THR A 49 -3.98 0.81 12.02
N ARG A 50 -5.29 0.82 11.95
CA ARG A 50 -6.13 1.71 12.75
C ARG A 50 -5.98 1.54 14.28
N GLU A 51 -5.51 0.40 14.76
CA GLU A 51 -5.25 0.22 16.19
C GLU A 51 -4.00 0.91 16.70
N ASP A 52 -3.11 1.32 15.79
CA ASP A 52 -1.87 1.94 16.16
C ASP A 52 -2.08 3.39 16.59
N HIS A 53 -1.34 3.82 17.61
CA HIS A 53 -1.51 5.15 18.20
C HIS A 53 -1.13 6.29 17.24
N GLY A 54 -1.89 7.38 17.30
CA GLY A 54 -1.61 8.60 16.53
C GLY A 54 -2.08 8.53 15.08
N TRP A 55 -2.97 7.62 14.76
CA TRP A 55 -3.53 7.46 13.44
C TRP A 55 -4.47 8.62 13.09
N GLU A 56 -4.10 9.38 12.06
CA GLU A 56 -4.99 10.38 11.47
C GLU A 56 -5.92 9.69 10.48
N SER A 57 -7.19 10.09 10.47
CA SER A 57 -8.17 9.53 9.55
C SER A 57 -7.70 9.64 8.10
N ILE A 58 -7.61 8.52 7.40
CA ILE A 58 -7.43 8.48 5.95
C ILE A 58 -8.79 8.75 5.31
N PRO A 59 -8.89 9.69 4.35
CA PRO A 59 -10.15 9.96 3.68
C PRO A 59 -10.69 8.73 2.95
N ASP A 60 -12.00 8.46 3.06
CA ASP A 60 -12.66 7.50 2.20
C ASP A 60 -12.67 8.02 0.74
N PRO A 61 -12.52 7.17 -0.24
CA PRO A 61 -12.42 5.70 -0.23
C PRO A 61 -10.99 5.14 -0.26
N MET A 62 -10.00 5.91 0.15
CA MET A 62 -8.60 5.53 0.12
C MET A 62 -8.34 4.29 0.99
N LEU A 63 -7.65 3.28 0.45
CA LEU A 63 -7.35 2.03 1.17
C LEU A 63 -6.07 2.12 2.01
N ALA A 64 -5.08 2.86 1.53
CA ALA A 64 -3.82 3.06 2.20
C ALA A 64 -3.16 4.36 1.75
N ARG A 65 -2.08 4.77 2.41
CA ARG A 65 -1.21 5.86 1.96
C ARG A 65 0.21 5.72 2.47
N VAL A 66 1.17 6.25 1.71
CA VAL A 66 2.55 6.45 2.17
C VAL A 66 2.73 7.90 2.59
N ARG A 67 3.36 8.11 3.75
CA ARG A 67 3.75 9.44 4.24
C ARG A 67 5.25 9.51 4.47
N LEU A 68 5.86 10.61 4.04
CA LEU A 68 7.21 10.97 4.46
C LEU A 68 7.12 11.73 5.79
N LEU A 69 7.72 11.19 6.84
CA LEU A 69 7.84 11.83 8.13
C LEU A 69 9.17 12.57 8.17
N GLN A 70 9.13 13.89 8.10
CA GLN A 70 10.34 14.71 8.20
C GLN A 70 10.91 14.58 9.61
N GLY A 71 12.17 14.14 9.72
CA GLY A 71 12.90 14.15 10.97
C GLY A 71 13.11 15.59 11.46
N THR A 72 12.52 15.98 12.55
CA THR A 72 12.80 17.23 13.26
C THR A 72 14.13 17.10 13.99
N GLY A 73 15.25 17.40 13.35
CA GLY A 73 16.48 17.56 14.12
C GLY A 73 17.77 17.26 13.38
N THR A 74 18.62 18.28 13.34
CA THR A 74 20.09 18.28 13.27
C THR A 74 20.80 17.27 12.34
N LYS A 75 21.26 17.80 11.21
CA LYS A 75 22.46 17.42 10.42
C LYS A 75 22.60 16.04 9.75
N LYS A 76 21.70 15.08 9.91
CA LYS A 76 21.50 13.90 9.02
C LYS A 76 20.06 13.45 9.21
N SER A 77 19.12 14.07 8.53
CA SER A 77 17.75 13.55 8.48
C SER A 77 17.77 12.29 7.62
N PHE A 78 17.58 11.15 8.24
CA PHE A 78 17.17 9.96 7.51
C PHE A 78 15.70 10.14 7.19
N ASP A 79 15.33 9.98 5.93
CA ASP A 79 13.93 9.96 5.54
C ASP A 79 13.28 8.76 6.22
N PHE A 80 12.24 9.03 6.98
CA PHE A 80 11.44 8.00 7.61
C PHE A 80 10.06 8.02 6.97
N TYR A 81 9.62 6.88 6.49
CA TYR A 81 8.34 6.73 5.82
C TYR A 81 7.34 5.99 6.70
N ARG A 82 6.09 6.14 6.39
CA ARG A 82 5.00 5.43 7.05
C ARG A 82 3.98 4.98 6.03
N ILE A 83 3.65 3.69 6.06
CA ILE A 83 2.51 3.13 5.33
C ILE A 83 1.36 3.03 6.32
N GLU A 84 0.26 3.70 6.04
CA GLU A 84 -0.94 3.70 6.87
C GLU A 84 -2.06 2.98 6.13
N LEU A 85 -2.62 1.91 6.74
CA LEU A 85 -3.75 1.16 6.18
C LEU A 85 -5.07 1.70 6.71
N ASN A 86 -6.05 1.87 5.81
CA ASN A 86 -7.42 2.25 6.17
C ASN A 86 -8.26 0.98 6.38
N ASP A 87 -8.17 0.38 7.57
CA ASP A 87 -8.88 -0.86 7.91
C ASP A 87 -10.37 -0.83 7.51
N PRO A 88 -11.15 0.23 7.84
CA PRO A 88 -12.56 0.30 7.45
C PRO A 88 -12.78 0.23 5.94
N SER A 89 -12.01 1.01 5.17
CA SER A 89 -12.16 1.03 3.72
C SER A 89 -11.72 -0.28 3.08
N ILE A 90 -10.62 -0.90 3.58
CA ILE A 90 -10.15 -2.21 3.12
C ILE A 90 -11.21 -3.29 3.40
N LEU A 91 -11.72 -3.37 4.63
CA LEU A 91 -12.73 -4.37 5.00
C LEU A 91 -14.05 -4.17 4.27
N THR A 92 -14.45 -2.91 4.04
CA THR A 92 -15.65 -2.59 3.27
C THR A 92 -15.47 -3.01 1.81
N ALA A 93 -14.33 -2.71 1.20
CA ALA A 93 -14.02 -3.13 -0.16
C ALA A 93 -13.95 -4.67 -0.27
N ALA A 94 -13.29 -5.33 0.68
CA ALA A 94 -13.21 -6.79 0.72
C ALA A 94 -14.59 -7.44 0.86
N THR A 95 -15.50 -6.85 1.66
CA THR A 95 -16.88 -7.33 1.79
C THR A 95 -17.64 -7.19 0.48
N ARG A 96 -17.55 -6.02 -0.16
CA ARG A 96 -18.23 -5.75 -1.44
C ARG A 96 -17.79 -6.72 -2.54
N GLU A 97 -16.52 -7.06 -2.59
CA GLU A 97 -15.92 -7.93 -3.61
C GLU A 97 -15.89 -9.42 -3.21
N ASN A 98 -16.48 -9.79 -2.07
CA ASN A 98 -16.45 -11.15 -1.51
C ASN A 98 -15.02 -11.69 -1.32
N LEU A 99 -14.13 -10.89 -0.75
CA LEU A 99 -12.72 -11.21 -0.50
C LEU A 99 -12.39 -11.40 0.98
N LEU A 100 -13.39 -11.58 1.86
CA LEU A 100 -13.15 -11.75 3.31
C LEU A 100 -12.59 -13.12 3.69
N GLU A 101 -12.72 -14.12 2.80
CA GLU A 101 -12.10 -15.42 3.01
C GLU A 101 -10.57 -15.28 3.03
N THR A 102 -9.93 -16.08 3.88
CA THR A 102 -8.49 -15.91 4.18
C THR A 102 -7.58 -15.84 2.95
N PRO A 103 -7.67 -16.71 1.93
CA PRO A 103 -6.77 -16.64 0.80
C PRO A 103 -7.00 -15.38 -0.03
N ASP A 104 -8.24 -14.93 -0.18
CA ASP A 104 -8.59 -13.77 -1.00
C ASP A 104 -8.25 -12.46 -0.29
N LEU A 105 -8.53 -12.36 1.01
CA LEU A 105 -8.15 -11.21 1.82
C LEU A 105 -6.61 -11.06 1.86
N TYR A 106 -5.90 -12.17 1.99
CA TYR A 106 -4.44 -12.16 1.93
C TYR A 106 -3.93 -11.60 0.59
N SER A 107 -4.46 -12.11 -0.51
CA SER A 107 -4.11 -11.66 -1.87
C SER A 107 -4.43 -10.18 -2.07
N PHE A 108 -5.55 -9.71 -1.52
CA PHE A 108 -5.92 -8.30 -1.57
C PHE A 108 -4.97 -7.42 -0.76
N LEU A 109 -4.56 -7.85 0.43
CA LEU A 109 -3.57 -7.16 1.24
C LEU A 109 -2.19 -7.12 0.56
N VAL A 110 -1.75 -8.22 -0.06
CA VAL A 110 -0.50 -8.24 -0.86
C VAL A 110 -0.56 -7.21 -1.98
N TYR A 111 -1.70 -7.11 -2.69
CA TYR A 111 -1.88 -6.12 -3.74
C TYR A 111 -1.78 -4.69 -3.21
N ILE A 112 -2.53 -4.34 -2.15
CA ILE A 112 -2.48 -3.01 -1.53
C ILE A 112 -1.05 -2.67 -1.09
N LEU A 113 -0.41 -3.58 -0.35
CA LEU A 113 0.93 -3.33 0.19
C LEU A 113 2.00 -3.25 -0.90
N THR A 114 1.89 -4.03 -1.98
CA THR A 114 2.79 -3.89 -3.13
C THR A 114 2.64 -2.53 -3.79
N HIS A 115 1.41 -2.04 -3.94
CA HIS A 115 1.13 -0.70 -4.47
C HIS A 115 1.81 0.39 -3.61
N GLU A 116 1.62 0.34 -2.30
CA GLU A 116 2.24 1.31 -1.38
C GLU A 116 3.77 1.21 -1.36
N MET A 117 4.33 0.00 -1.48
CA MET A 117 5.78 -0.18 -1.56
C MET A 117 6.37 0.34 -2.88
N VAL A 118 5.64 0.29 -3.97
CA VAL A 118 6.04 0.96 -5.22
C VAL A 118 6.11 2.47 -5.00
N HIS A 119 5.11 3.09 -4.35
CA HIS A 119 5.19 4.50 -3.95
C HIS A 119 6.41 4.77 -3.08
N LEU A 120 6.64 3.94 -2.06
CA LEU A 120 7.77 4.06 -1.14
C LEU A 120 9.12 4.06 -1.88
N VAL A 121 9.31 3.11 -2.80
CA VAL A 121 10.54 3.02 -3.63
C VAL A 121 10.70 4.25 -4.51
N ARG A 122 9.64 4.75 -5.11
CA ARG A 122 9.66 5.89 -6.03
C ARG A 122 9.85 7.23 -5.31
N LEU A 123 9.33 7.37 -4.09
CA LEU A 123 9.52 8.55 -3.24
C LEU A 123 10.89 8.58 -2.59
N SER A 124 11.49 7.42 -2.36
CA SER A 124 12.77 7.31 -1.69
C SER A 124 13.94 7.48 -2.66
N THR A 125 15.12 7.74 -2.10
CA THR A 125 16.38 7.81 -2.85
C THR A 125 17.02 6.44 -3.09
N ILE A 126 16.31 5.34 -2.78
CA ILE A 126 16.86 3.99 -2.81
C ILE A 126 17.33 3.56 -4.21
N LEU A 127 16.77 4.14 -5.27
CA LEU A 127 17.13 3.87 -6.65
C LEU A 127 18.16 4.86 -7.23
N ASP A 128 18.84 5.64 -6.39
CA ASP A 128 19.78 6.72 -6.81
C ASP A 128 19.16 7.71 -7.82
N LYS A 129 17.86 7.77 -7.90
CA LYS A 129 17.12 8.77 -8.68
C LYS A 129 16.75 9.90 -7.74
N HIS A 130 16.84 11.13 -8.24
CA HIS A 130 16.31 12.26 -7.48
C HIS A 130 14.83 12.00 -7.17
N PRO A 131 14.43 12.05 -5.90
CA PRO A 131 13.02 11.91 -5.55
C PRO A 131 12.26 12.98 -6.36
N ASN A 132 11.21 12.57 -7.05
CA ASN A 132 10.33 13.53 -7.68
C ASN A 132 9.48 14.15 -6.55
N PRO A 133 9.69 15.40 -6.16
CA PRO A 133 8.93 16.02 -5.08
C PRO A 133 7.42 16.16 -5.40
N LEU A 134 7.05 15.91 -6.66
CA LEU A 134 5.66 15.91 -7.14
C LEU A 134 5.07 14.50 -7.22
N ALA A 135 5.86 13.45 -6.92
CA ALA A 135 5.40 12.06 -6.92
C ALA A 135 4.52 11.82 -5.70
N GLY A 136 3.29 12.22 -5.71
CA GLY A 136 2.46 11.97 -4.54
C GLY A 136 0.99 12.33 -4.69
N CYS A 137 0.62 13.11 -5.68
CA CYS A 137 -0.77 13.56 -5.86
C CYS A 137 -1.20 13.64 -7.32
N ASP A 138 -0.38 13.17 -8.25
CA ASP A 138 -0.69 13.23 -9.67
C ASP A 138 -1.38 11.94 -10.11
N THR A 139 -2.49 12.08 -10.82
CA THR A 139 -3.22 10.95 -11.43
C THR A 139 -2.31 10.11 -12.33
N GLU A 140 -1.35 10.72 -13.02
CA GLU A 140 -0.39 10.00 -13.84
C GLU A 140 0.56 9.14 -13.00
N GLU A 141 0.99 9.62 -11.85
CA GLU A 141 1.84 8.85 -10.94
C GLU A 141 1.09 7.66 -10.37
N GLU A 142 -0.16 7.84 -9.99
CA GLU A 142 -1.03 6.76 -9.50
C GLU A 142 -1.20 5.65 -10.55
N ILE A 143 -1.45 6.02 -11.81
CA ILE A 143 -1.53 5.07 -12.93
C ILE A 143 -0.21 4.31 -13.10
N ARG A 144 0.93 5.00 -13.03
CA ARG A 144 2.26 4.37 -13.15
C ARG A 144 2.52 3.38 -12.02
N VAL A 145 2.17 3.75 -10.79
CA VAL A 145 2.33 2.88 -9.62
C VAL A 145 1.45 1.65 -9.74
N GLN A 146 0.20 1.83 -10.15
CA GLN A 146 -0.73 0.75 -10.39
C GLN A 146 -0.23 -0.22 -11.47
N ASP A 147 0.28 0.30 -12.59
CA ASP A 147 0.86 -0.51 -13.67
C ASP A 147 2.08 -1.32 -13.18
N VAL A 148 2.94 -0.71 -12.38
CA VAL A 148 4.12 -1.39 -11.84
C VAL A 148 3.71 -2.45 -10.83
N ALA A 149 2.80 -2.14 -9.90
CA ALA A 149 2.28 -3.11 -8.94
C ALA A 149 1.63 -4.31 -9.65
N HIS A 150 0.86 -4.07 -10.71
CA HIS A 150 0.30 -5.12 -11.55
C HIS A 150 1.39 -6.01 -12.17
N ARG A 151 2.44 -5.41 -12.75
CA ARG A 151 3.56 -6.16 -13.34
C ARG A 151 4.29 -7.01 -12.31
N ILE A 152 4.53 -6.47 -11.11
CA ILE A 152 5.17 -7.22 -10.01
C ILE A 152 4.36 -8.46 -9.64
N LEU A 153 3.03 -8.38 -9.71
CA LEU A 153 2.13 -9.42 -9.21
C LEU A 153 1.56 -10.35 -10.29
N SER A 154 1.68 -9.99 -11.57
CA SER A 154 1.07 -10.74 -12.69
C SER A 154 1.59 -12.17 -12.87
N ASP A 155 2.84 -12.44 -12.44
CA ASP A 155 3.44 -13.77 -12.52
C ASP A 155 2.91 -14.76 -11.47
N TYR A 156 2.03 -14.28 -10.57
CA TYR A 156 1.55 -15.07 -9.45
C TYR A 156 0.06 -15.41 -9.60
N THR A 157 -0.20 -16.62 -10.01
CA THR A 157 -1.54 -17.09 -10.37
C THR A 157 -2.58 -16.96 -9.28
N HIS A 158 -2.17 -17.09 -8.01
CA HIS A 158 -3.09 -16.94 -6.87
C HIS A 158 -3.54 -15.48 -6.61
N LEU A 159 -2.83 -14.49 -7.17
CA LEU A 159 -3.18 -13.08 -7.08
C LEU A 159 -4.05 -12.60 -8.24
N LEU A 160 -4.11 -13.35 -9.34
CA LEU A 160 -4.85 -12.95 -10.54
C LEU A 160 -6.33 -12.63 -10.29
N PRO A 161 -7.08 -13.36 -9.43
CA PRO A 161 -8.48 -13.01 -9.17
C PRO A 161 -8.64 -11.60 -8.58
N VAL A 162 -7.72 -11.19 -7.71
CA VAL A 162 -7.70 -9.83 -7.13
C VAL A 162 -7.26 -8.80 -8.16
N LEU A 163 -6.18 -9.08 -8.89
CA LEU A 163 -5.68 -8.19 -9.93
C LEU A 163 -6.74 -7.88 -10.99
N ASN A 164 -7.46 -8.89 -11.45
CA ASN A 164 -8.55 -8.73 -12.42
C ASN A 164 -9.71 -7.86 -11.90
N LYS A 165 -9.92 -7.80 -10.59
CA LYS A 165 -10.97 -6.95 -9.99
C LYS A 165 -10.54 -5.48 -9.86
N PHE A 166 -9.28 -5.23 -9.55
CA PHE A 166 -8.80 -3.89 -9.18
C PHE A 166 -7.89 -3.23 -10.24
N CYS A 167 -7.39 -3.99 -11.20
CA CYS A 167 -6.42 -3.51 -12.18
C CYS A 167 -6.90 -3.60 -13.64
N THR A 168 -8.20 -3.68 -13.92
CA THR A 168 -8.66 -3.74 -15.31
C THR A 168 -8.38 -2.42 -16.02
N PRO A 169 -7.51 -2.37 -17.04
CA PRO A 169 -7.29 -1.16 -17.83
C PRO A 169 -8.59 -0.80 -18.53
N GLY A 170 -9.20 0.32 -18.19
CA GLY A 170 -10.37 0.85 -18.90
C GLY A 170 -11.73 0.68 -18.22
N HIS A 171 -11.80 0.23 -16.99
CA HIS A 171 -13.03 0.37 -16.22
C HIS A 171 -13.19 1.82 -15.74
N ASP A 172 -14.28 2.41 -16.17
CA ASP A 172 -14.75 3.77 -15.90
C ASP A 172 -14.40 4.21 -14.46
N THR A 173 -13.66 5.29 -14.33
CA THR A 173 -13.09 5.85 -13.11
C THR A 173 -14.11 6.33 -12.07
N THR A 174 -15.34 5.86 -12.11
CA THR A 174 -16.36 6.08 -11.09
C THR A 174 -16.34 5.04 -9.96
N GLN A 175 -15.55 3.97 -10.08
CA GLN A 175 -15.39 2.96 -9.04
C GLN A 175 -13.96 3.01 -8.46
N THR A 176 -13.82 3.80 -7.44
CA THR A 176 -12.78 3.83 -6.41
C THR A 176 -11.37 3.49 -6.89
N PRO A 177 -10.58 4.47 -7.38
CA PRO A 177 -9.14 4.26 -7.50
C PRO A 177 -8.56 4.05 -6.10
N LEU A 178 -7.56 3.17 -6.00
CA LEU A 178 -6.64 3.16 -4.86
C LEU A 178 -5.97 4.53 -4.84
N ARG A 179 -6.53 5.48 -4.11
CA ARG A 179 -5.90 6.79 -3.96
C ARG A 179 -4.92 6.69 -2.81
N SER A 180 -3.65 6.66 -3.15
CA SER A 180 -2.57 6.96 -2.24
C SER A 180 -2.33 8.47 -2.27
N ALA A 181 -2.13 9.08 -1.12
CA ALA A 181 -1.66 10.45 -1.02
C ALA A 181 -0.33 10.41 -0.28
N ALA A 182 0.74 10.71 -1.00
CA ALA A 182 2.01 11.05 -0.38
C ALA A 182 1.94 12.51 0.07
N SER A 183 2.13 12.76 1.34
CA SER A 183 2.21 14.10 1.94
C SER A 183 3.55 14.29 2.62
#